data_e4fd08967bdeed3366fde8ff0567c973
#
_entry.id   e4fd08967bdeed3366fde8ff0567c973
#
_cell.length_a   1.000
_cell.length_b   1.000
_cell.length_c   1.000
_cell.angle_alpha   90.00
_cell.angle_beta   90.00
_cell.angle_gamma   90.00
#
_symmetry.space_group_name_H-M   'P 1'
#
loop_
_entity.id
_entity.type
_entity.pdbx_description
1 polymer ?
#
loop_
_entity_poly.entity_id
_entity_poly.type
_entity_poly.pdbx_seq_one_letter_code
_entity_poly.pdbx_strand_id
1 'polypeptide(L)'
;MEGALTRIAYVLPAERSPLEVLRNYQDVIAAAGGEVLFECKKEECGGAADRSSSGGGGDMSLMMYFFHESDVKDAAFSNGACAVTTGINDQRFFAAKLPQDGGDAYVTVQAYSLTDDLYCKELNGRTIAVVQVLEPKARDKKMVVVEAAKMADSLSATGSISLYGIFFDTDKADIKPESEPTLKEISTLLTNEPGMAVIVVGHTDNQGAFDYNIDLSSRRAQSVKAALVSKYGIDGGRLTAAGAGMMAPVASNDGETGRAKNRRVVLVKAN
;
A
#
# COMPACT_ATOMS: atom_id res chain seq x y z
N MET A 1 3.34 1.87 1.61
CA MET A 1 3.45 1.48 0.19
C MET A 1 4.01 0.07 0.15
N GLU A 2 3.49 -0.80 -0.70
CA GLU A 2 4.09 -2.09 -1.02
C GLU A 2 4.79 -1.97 -2.37
N GLY A 3 5.96 -2.59 -2.54
CA GLY A 3 6.70 -2.49 -3.79
C GLY A 3 8.01 -3.24 -3.74
N ALA A 4 8.72 -3.25 -4.86
CA ALA A 4 10.09 -3.73 -4.92
C ALA A 4 11.02 -2.63 -4.39
N LEU A 5 11.82 -2.94 -3.38
CA LEU A 5 12.85 -2.06 -2.86
C LEU A 5 14.21 -2.55 -3.33
N THR A 6 14.88 -1.75 -4.13
CA THR A 6 16.29 -1.94 -4.47
C THR A 6 17.14 -1.01 -3.61
N ARG A 7 18.16 -1.55 -2.95
CA ARG A 7 19.10 -0.79 -2.13
C ARG A 7 20.53 -1.12 -2.57
N ILE A 8 21.32 -0.10 -2.83
CA ILE A 8 22.72 -0.25 -3.25
C ILE A 8 23.56 0.74 -2.45
N ALA A 9 24.65 0.26 -1.88
CA ALA A 9 25.67 1.09 -1.25
C ALA A 9 26.92 1.15 -2.15
N TYR A 10 27.40 2.35 -2.39
CA TYR A 10 28.62 2.61 -3.16
C TYR A 10 29.68 3.21 -2.28
N VAL A 11 30.91 2.68 -2.39
CA VAL A 11 32.12 3.36 -1.90
C VAL A 11 32.70 4.10 -3.08
N LEU A 12 32.76 5.41 -2.98
CA LEU A 12 33.24 6.25 -4.07
C LEU A 12 34.78 6.38 -4.04
N PRO A 13 35.40 6.71 -5.19
CA PRO A 13 36.82 7.08 -5.24
C PRO A 13 37.13 8.20 -4.25
N ALA A 14 38.41 8.30 -3.86
CA ALA A 14 38.88 9.43 -3.06
C ALA A 14 38.54 10.77 -3.73
N GLU A 15 38.42 11.82 -2.92
CA GLU A 15 38.16 13.21 -3.36
C GLU A 15 36.73 13.49 -3.88
N ARG A 16 35.82 12.55 -3.81
CA ARG A 16 34.41 12.81 -4.08
C ARG A 16 33.67 13.27 -2.83
N SER A 17 33.05 14.43 -2.87
CA SER A 17 32.30 14.95 -1.72
C SER A 17 30.86 14.42 -1.68
N PRO A 18 30.25 14.30 -0.48
CA PRO A 18 28.83 13.97 -0.36
C PRO A 18 27.91 14.94 -1.13
N LEU A 19 28.26 16.21 -1.20
CA LEU A 19 27.49 17.22 -1.95
C LEU A 19 27.53 16.94 -3.46
N GLU A 20 28.72 16.68 -4.01
CA GLU A 20 28.88 16.36 -5.44
C GLU A 20 28.04 15.14 -5.82
N VAL A 21 28.09 14.11 -4.99
CA VAL A 21 27.31 12.88 -5.22
C VAL A 21 25.82 13.19 -5.24
N LEU A 22 25.33 13.94 -4.25
CA LEU A 22 23.92 14.29 -4.20
C LEU A 22 23.48 15.06 -5.45
N ARG A 23 24.25 16.06 -5.86
CA ARG A 23 23.93 16.91 -7.03
C ARG A 23 23.91 16.08 -8.32
N ASN A 24 24.86 15.16 -8.50
CA ASN A 24 24.87 14.27 -9.67
C ASN A 24 23.58 13.42 -9.76
N TYR A 25 23.12 12.86 -8.63
CA TYR A 25 21.86 12.11 -8.62
C TYR A 25 20.64 13.01 -8.83
N GLN A 26 20.63 14.20 -8.26
CA GLN A 26 19.54 15.18 -8.48
C GLN A 26 19.44 15.60 -9.95
N ASP A 27 20.59 15.82 -10.62
CA ASP A 27 20.63 16.14 -12.05
C ASP A 27 20.08 14.98 -12.90
N VAL A 28 20.42 13.73 -12.59
CA VAL A 28 19.86 12.55 -13.27
C VAL A 28 18.34 12.45 -13.05
N ILE A 29 17.87 12.67 -11.84
CA ILE A 29 16.43 12.66 -11.51
C ILE A 29 15.70 13.77 -12.26
N ALA A 30 16.25 14.98 -12.28
CA ALA A 30 15.65 16.12 -13.00
C ALA A 30 15.61 15.88 -14.51
N ALA A 31 16.70 15.34 -15.09
CA ALA A 31 16.76 14.99 -16.52
C ALA A 31 15.73 13.92 -16.92
N ALA A 32 15.36 13.05 -15.98
CA ALA A 32 14.33 12.03 -16.17
C ALA A 32 12.90 12.53 -15.82
N GLY A 33 12.71 13.84 -15.59
CA GLY A 33 11.42 14.45 -15.27
C GLY A 33 10.97 14.23 -13.81
N GLY A 34 11.89 13.84 -12.93
CA GLY A 34 11.61 13.63 -11.52
C GLY A 34 11.60 14.94 -10.71
N GLU A 35 11.05 14.87 -9.52
CA GLU A 35 10.88 15.98 -8.57
C GLU A 35 11.51 15.63 -7.23
N VAL A 36 12.33 16.53 -6.68
CA VAL A 36 12.86 16.40 -5.32
C VAL A 36 11.77 16.78 -4.32
N LEU A 37 11.40 15.83 -3.46
CA LEU A 37 10.36 15.99 -2.45
C LEU A 37 10.91 16.51 -1.12
N PHE A 38 12.14 16.16 -0.80
CA PHE A 38 12.79 16.50 0.45
C PHE A 38 14.31 16.50 0.28
N GLU A 39 15.00 17.44 0.92
CA GLU A 39 16.46 17.48 1.00
C GLU A 39 16.88 17.98 2.40
N CYS A 40 17.94 17.40 2.95
CA CYS A 40 18.55 17.85 4.20
C CYS A 40 20.07 17.66 4.20
N LYS A 41 20.75 18.34 5.10
CA LYS A 41 22.20 18.24 5.34
C LYS A 41 22.50 18.27 6.83
N LYS A 42 23.52 17.54 7.25
CA LYS A 42 24.02 17.49 8.62
C LYS A 42 22.87 17.30 9.64
N GLU A 43 22.78 18.15 10.65
CA GLU A 43 21.78 18.06 11.72
C GLU A 43 20.35 18.23 11.23
N GLU A 44 20.14 18.89 10.08
CA GLU A 44 18.81 19.00 9.46
C GLU A 44 18.23 17.63 9.08
N CYS A 45 19.12 16.61 8.93
CA CYS A 45 18.70 15.24 8.65
C CYS A 45 18.30 14.44 9.92
N GLY A 46 18.12 15.11 11.03
CA GLY A 46 17.78 14.50 12.32
C GLY A 46 19.00 13.83 12.98
N GLY A 47 19.18 14.09 14.26
CA GLY A 47 20.29 13.58 15.05
C GLY A 47 21.61 14.29 14.82
N ALA A 48 22.68 13.76 15.41
CA ALA A 48 24.02 14.29 15.25
C ALA A 48 24.53 14.11 13.82
N ALA A 49 25.17 15.15 13.28
CA ALA A 49 25.81 15.08 11.95
C ALA A 49 26.97 14.10 11.93
N ASP A 50 27.63 13.94 13.07
CA ASP A 50 28.73 13.03 13.29
C ASP A 50 28.26 11.86 14.15
N ARG A 51 28.56 10.66 13.70
CA ARG A 51 28.28 9.45 14.44
C ARG A 51 29.57 8.79 14.90
N SER A 52 29.61 8.39 16.17
CA SER A 52 30.66 7.54 16.71
C SER A 52 30.17 6.11 16.85
N SER A 53 30.97 5.15 16.43
CA SER A 53 30.69 3.70 16.56
C SER A 53 30.51 3.22 17.99
N SER A 54 31.01 3.97 18.97
CA SER A 54 30.92 3.65 20.41
C SER A 54 29.71 4.22 21.12
N GLY A 55 28.88 4.99 20.46
CA GLY A 55 27.75 5.69 21.07
C GLY A 55 26.42 4.97 20.89
N GLY A 56 26.17 3.96 21.68
CA GLY A 56 24.81 3.47 21.84
C GLY A 56 23.96 4.56 22.47
N GLY A 57 23.02 5.15 21.73
CA GLY A 57 21.95 5.93 22.31
C GLY A 57 22.07 7.46 22.27
N GLY A 58 22.85 8.03 21.37
CA GLY A 58 22.73 9.46 21.02
C GLY A 58 21.65 9.68 19.96
N ASP A 59 21.39 10.95 19.64
CA ASP A 59 20.50 11.35 18.56
C ASP A 59 20.87 10.63 17.27
N MET A 60 19.97 9.77 16.80
CA MET A 60 20.24 8.91 15.66
C MET A 60 20.08 9.70 14.35
N SER A 61 21.12 9.67 13.52
CA SER A 61 21.03 10.23 12.17
C SER A 61 20.08 9.41 11.30
N LEU A 62 19.63 9.98 10.19
CA LEU A 62 18.79 9.31 9.19
C LEU A 62 19.35 7.94 8.77
N MET A 63 20.68 7.80 8.78
CA MET A 63 21.33 6.55 8.42
C MET A 63 20.90 5.37 9.29
N MET A 64 20.65 5.60 10.58
CA MET A 64 20.21 4.54 11.51
C MET A 64 18.82 4.02 11.22
N TYR A 65 17.96 4.84 10.61
CA TYR A 65 16.60 4.44 10.25
C TYR A 65 16.53 3.68 8.93
N PHE A 66 17.45 3.97 8.01
CA PHE A 66 17.41 3.39 6.67
C PHE A 66 18.35 2.21 6.49
N PHE A 67 19.33 2.03 7.38
CA PHE A 67 20.33 1.00 7.23
C PHE A 67 20.53 0.23 8.54
N HIS A 68 20.19 -1.05 8.51
CA HIS A 68 20.52 -1.93 9.61
C HIS A 68 21.81 -2.68 9.25
N GLU A 69 22.78 -2.74 10.18
CA GLU A 69 24.06 -3.43 9.98
C GLU A 69 23.89 -4.88 9.53
N SER A 70 22.87 -5.57 10.08
CA SER A 70 22.54 -6.96 9.73
C SER A 70 22.05 -7.15 8.28
N ASP A 71 21.63 -6.06 7.62
CA ASP A 71 21.11 -6.13 6.25
C ASP A 71 22.24 -6.06 5.20
N VAL A 72 23.45 -5.72 5.62
CA VAL A 72 24.59 -5.62 4.73
C VAL A 72 25.30 -6.97 4.67
N LYS A 73 25.06 -7.69 3.58
CA LYS A 73 25.72 -8.98 3.30
C LYS A 73 26.78 -8.76 2.24
N ASP A 74 27.98 -8.40 2.66
CA ASP A 74 29.14 -8.39 1.79
C ASP A 74 30.11 -9.46 2.23
N ALA A 75 30.12 -10.59 1.51
CA ALA A 75 30.96 -11.74 1.82
C ALA A 75 32.40 -11.57 1.36
N ALA A 76 32.70 -10.70 0.41
CA ALA A 76 34.01 -10.58 -0.20
C ALA A 76 35.01 -9.75 0.65
N PHE A 77 34.51 -8.72 1.32
CA PHE A 77 35.33 -7.81 2.13
C PHE A 77 34.97 -7.81 3.61
N SER A 78 34.01 -8.61 4.02
CA SER A 78 33.50 -8.72 5.40
C SER A 78 33.06 -7.38 6.04
N ASN A 79 32.90 -6.32 5.27
CA ASN A 79 32.89 -4.96 5.78
C ASN A 79 31.82 -4.07 5.15
N GLY A 80 30.68 -4.61 4.74
CA GLY A 80 29.48 -3.82 4.61
C GLY A 80 29.20 -3.04 5.88
N ALA A 81 29.52 -3.61 7.02
CA ALA A 81 29.55 -2.93 8.30
C ALA A 81 30.41 -1.66 8.29
N CYS A 82 31.54 -1.63 7.61
CA CYS A 82 32.40 -0.46 7.52
C CYS A 82 31.72 0.74 6.85
N ALA A 83 30.82 0.52 5.92
CA ALA A 83 30.09 1.60 5.27
C ALA A 83 28.99 2.21 6.17
N VAL A 84 28.60 1.52 7.24
CA VAL A 84 27.42 1.92 8.04
C VAL A 84 27.69 2.10 9.54
N THR A 85 28.82 1.59 10.08
CA THR A 85 29.08 1.56 11.53
C THR A 85 30.09 2.57 12.01
N THR A 86 30.81 3.21 11.11
CA THR A 86 31.94 4.09 11.46
C THR A 86 31.51 5.52 11.73
N GLY A 87 32.42 6.36 12.19
CA GLY A 87 32.21 7.79 12.26
C GLY A 87 31.85 8.35 10.87
N ILE A 88 30.83 9.15 10.80
CA ILE A 88 30.39 9.79 9.56
C ILE A 88 30.46 11.30 9.70
N ASN A 89 30.68 11.98 8.60
CA ASN A 89 30.69 13.45 8.51
C ASN A 89 30.01 13.91 7.22
N ASP A 90 29.55 15.15 7.21
CA ASP A 90 28.87 15.81 6.08
C ASP A 90 27.71 14.96 5.50
N GLN A 91 26.89 14.39 6.40
CA GLN A 91 25.68 13.65 5.99
C GLN A 91 24.76 14.54 5.15
N ARG A 92 24.31 13.99 4.03
CA ARG A 92 23.36 14.61 3.12
C ARG A 92 22.36 13.59 2.66
N PHE A 93 21.14 14.05 2.42
CA PHE A 93 20.06 13.17 2.00
C PHE A 93 19.09 13.93 1.10
N PHE A 94 18.53 13.26 0.11
CA PHE A 94 17.29 13.69 -0.52
C PHE A 94 16.37 12.51 -0.82
N ALA A 95 15.09 12.84 -0.95
CA ALA A 95 14.06 11.95 -1.48
C ALA A 95 13.42 12.60 -2.70
N ALA A 96 13.19 11.82 -3.73
CA ALA A 96 12.59 12.27 -4.99
C ALA A 96 11.54 11.31 -5.49
N LYS A 97 10.66 11.83 -6.33
CA LYS A 97 9.68 11.08 -7.10
C LYS A 97 10.11 11.08 -8.55
N LEU A 98 10.09 9.92 -9.18
CA LEU A 98 10.47 9.72 -10.58
C LEU A 98 9.29 9.11 -11.34
N PRO A 99 8.71 9.83 -12.32
CA PRO A 99 7.65 9.29 -13.16
C PRO A 99 8.12 8.09 -13.97
N GLN A 100 7.32 7.03 -14.03
CA GLN A 100 7.58 5.84 -14.85
C GLN A 100 6.29 5.32 -15.48
N ASP A 101 6.42 4.54 -16.55
CA ASP A 101 5.30 3.80 -17.14
C ASP A 101 4.80 2.75 -16.14
N GLY A 102 3.64 2.98 -15.56
CA GLY A 102 3.05 2.05 -14.57
C GLY A 102 3.00 2.57 -13.13
N GLY A 103 3.50 3.76 -12.89
CA GLY A 103 3.41 4.44 -11.59
C GLY A 103 4.74 5.06 -11.14
N ASP A 104 4.68 6.08 -10.33
CA ASP A 104 5.85 6.81 -9.87
C ASP A 104 6.78 5.93 -9.02
N ALA A 105 8.07 5.90 -9.31
CA ALA A 105 9.09 5.37 -8.40
C ALA A 105 9.52 6.43 -7.39
N TYR A 106 10.01 6.00 -6.24
CA TYR A 106 10.56 6.87 -5.21
C TYR A 106 12.03 6.54 -5.01
N VAL A 107 12.87 7.56 -5.10
CA VAL A 107 14.32 7.42 -4.98
C VAL A 107 14.79 8.17 -3.76
N THR A 108 15.60 7.54 -2.92
CA THR A 108 16.34 8.23 -1.87
C THR A 108 17.82 8.06 -2.10
N VAL A 109 18.56 9.11 -1.88
CA VAL A 109 20.02 9.09 -1.90
C VAL A 109 20.53 9.70 -0.60
N GLN A 110 21.32 8.95 0.12
CA GLN A 110 22.08 9.40 1.27
C GLN A 110 23.56 9.35 0.92
N ALA A 111 24.29 10.40 1.20
CA ALA A 111 25.72 10.44 1.04
C ALA A 111 26.40 11.03 2.30
N TYR A 112 27.54 10.48 2.68
CA TYR A 112 28.32 10.91 3.84
C TYR A 112 29.78 10.48 3.67
N SER A 113 30.69 11.19 4.35
CA SER A 113 32.11 10.79 4.41
C SER A 113 32.35 9.93 5.63
N LEU A 114 33.17 8.91 5.49
CA LEU A 114 33.65 8.09 6.60
C LEU A 114 34.85 8.78 7.29
N THR A 115 34.86 8.76 8.61
CA THR A 115 35.93 9.36 9.42
C THR A 115 36.35 8.43 10.54
N ASP A 116 37.67 8.45 10.83
CA ASP A 116 38.30 7.92 12.06
C ASP A 116 37.97 6.46 12.45
N ASP A 117 37.66 5.61 11.49
CA ASP A 117 37.46 4.20 11.77
C ASP A 117 38.81 3.49 11.95
N LEU A 118 38.91 2.75 13.04
CA LEU A 118 40.15 1.96 13.36
C LEU A 118 40.21 0.64 12.59
N TYR A 119 39.06 0.08 12.26
CA TYR A 119 38.98 -1.24 11.59
C TYR A 119 38.89 -1.11 10.06
N CYS A 120 38.25 -0.02 9.60
CA CYS A 120 37.94 0.25 8.19
C CYS A 120 38.81 1.38 7.62
N LYS A 121 40.06 1.46 8.03
CA LYS A 121 40.98 2.58 7.70
C LYS A 121 41.06 2.94 6.23
N GLU A 122 40.99 1.95 5.36
CA GLU A 122 41.05 2.12 3.91
C GLU A 122 39.86 2.92 3.35
N LEU A 123 38.78 3.05 4.13
CA LEU A 123 37.59 3.76 3.73
C LEU A 123 37.53 5.17 4.34
N ASN A 124 38.41 5.51 5.29
CA ASN A 124 38.47 6.83 5.90
C ASN A 124 38.69 7.92 4.82
N GLY A 125 37.93 8.99 4.92
CA GLY A 125 37.94 10.09 3.95
C GLY A 125 37.22 9.80 2.63
N ARG A 126 36.69 8.59 2.45
CA ARG A 126 35.85 8.26 1.28
C ARG A 126 34.39 8.61 1.51
N THR A 127 33.71 8.94 0.45
CA THR A 127 32.27 9.13 0.45
C THR A 127 31.56 7.81 0.18
N ILE A 128 30.57 7.54 1.01
CA ILE A 128 29.61 6.46 0.81
C ILE A 128 28.33 7.08 0.25
N ALA A 129 27.73 6.43 -0.74
CA ALA A 129 26.41 6.74 -1.25
C ALA A 129 25.49 5.53 -1.09
N VAL A 130 24.38 5.72 -0.41
CA VAL A 130 23.30 4.72 -0.29
C VAL A 130 22.14 5.18 -1.14
N VAL A 131 21.86 4.42 -2.18
CA VAL A 131 20.76 4.66 -3.11
C VAL A 131 19.66 3.63 -2.86
N GLN A 132 18.45 4.09 -2.65
CA GLN A 132 17.29 3.24 -2.54
C GLN A 132 16.28 3.64 -3.61
N VAL A 133 15.76 2.67 -4.32
CA VAL A 133 14.69 2.85 -5.30
C VAL A 133 13.52 1.98 -4.85
N LEU A 134 12.41 2.61 -4.52
CA LEU A 134 11.14 1.96 -4.28
C LEU A 134 10.29 2.07 -5.54
N GLU A 135 10.06 0.97 -6.20
CA GLU A 135 9.09 0.82 -7.27
C GLU A 135 7.79 0.31 -6.65
N PRO A 136 6.80 1.18 -6.42
CA PRO A 136 5.56 0.73 -5.83
C PRO A 136 4.94 -0.31 -6.77
N LYS A 137 4.73 -1.50 -6.25
CA LYS A 137 3.85 -2.42 -6.93
C LYS A 137 2.51 -1.72 -7.02
N ALA A 138 2.02 -1.54 -8.24
CA ALA A 138 0.65 -1.12 -8.44
C ALA A 138 -0.16 -2.00 -7.49
N ARG A 139 -0.80 -1.36 -6.52
CA ARG A 139 -1.64 -2.09 -5.58
C ARG A 139 -2.54 -2.91 -6.47
N ASP A 140 -2.33 -4.23 -6.50
CA ASP A 140 -3.32 -5.12 -7.06
C ASP A 140 -4.58 -4.74 -6.32
N LYS A 141 -5.37 -3.88 -6.92
CA LYS A 141 -6.77 -3.74 -6.58
C LYS A 141 -7.35 -5.07 -7.04
N LYS A 142 -7.02 -6.12 -6.33
CA LYS A 142 -7.84 -7.33 -6.29
C LYS A 142 -9.11 -6.95 -5.55
N MET A 143 -9.79 -5.97 -6.10
CA MET A 143 -11.22 -6.00 -6.12
C MET A 143 -11.51 -7.25 -6.93
N VAL A 144 -11.85 -8.33 -6.24
CA VAL A 144 -12.30 -9.53 -6.92
C VAL A 144 -13.68 -9.17 -7.48
N VAL A 145 -13.65 -8.48 -8.63
CA VAL A 145 -14.84 -8.30 -9.44
C VAL A 145 -15.16 -9.70 -9.95
N VAL A 146 -16.17 -10.29 -9.40
CA VAL A 146 -16.65 -11.58 -9.87
C VAL A 146 -17.40 -11.32 -11.18
N GLU A 147 -16.98 -11.96 -12.25
CA GLU A 147 -17.63 -11.85 -13.54
C GLU A 147 -19.07 -12.38 -13.49
N ALA A 148 -19.96 -11.82 -14.31
CA ALA A 148 -21.37 -12.17 -14.37
C ALA A 148 -21.62 -13.67 -14.59
N ALA A 149 -20.86 -14.30 -15.47
CA ALA A 149 -20.94 -15.74 -15.71
C ALA A 149 -20.66 -16.57 -14.45
N LYS A 150 -19.60 -16.21 -13.71
CA LYS A 150 -19.25 -16.88 -12.46
C LYS A 150 -20.27 -16.63 -11.34
N MET A 151 -20.92 -15.45 -11.34
CA MET A 151 -22.04 -15.19 -10.44
C MET A 151 -23.23 -16.11 -10.78
N ALA A 152 -23.56 -16.26 -12.07
CA ALA A 152 -24.64 -17.15 -12.53
C ALA A 152 -24.39 -18.59 -12.10
N ASP A 153 -23.17 -19.11 -12.32
CA ASP A 153 -22.77 -20.46 -11.91
C ASP A 153 -22.92 -20.65 -10.40
N SER A 154 -22.44 -19.70 -9.60
CA SER A 154 -22.54 -19.76 -8.14
C SER A 154 -23.98 -19.72 -7.65
N LEU A 155 -24.80 -18.81 -8.19
CA LEU A 155 -26.23 -18.72 -7.84
C LEU A 155 -26.99 -19.98 -8.23
N SER A 156 -26.62 -20.64 -9.32
CA SER A 156 -27.23 -21.91 -9.76
C SER A 156 -26.78 -23.09 -8.89
N ALA A 157 -25.51 -23.14 -8.52
CA ALA A 157 -24.93 -24.24 -7.76
C ALA A 157 -25.24 -24.21 -6.26
N THR A 158 -25.18 -23.01 -5.65
CA THR A 158 -25.25 -22.82 -4.19
C THR A 158 -26.37 -21.89 -3.73
N GLY A 159 -27.10 -21.26 -4.64
CA GLY A 159 -28.17 -20.31 -4.34
C GLY A 159 -27.68 -18.93 -3.90
N SER A 160 -26.38 -18.72 -3.69
CA SER A 160 -25.88 -17.42 -3.24
C SER A 160 -24.41 -17.19 -3.63
N ILE A 161 -24.00 -15.90 -3.63
CA ILE A 161 -22.62 -15.51 -3.83
C ILE A 161 -22.26 -14.28 -3.00
N SER A 162 -21.11 -14.32 -2.32
CA SER A 162 -20.54 -13.20 -1.59
C SER A 162 -19.72 -12.29 -2.51
N LEU A 163 -19.99 -10.99 -2.47
CA LEU A 163 -19.34 -9.95 -3.26
C LEU A 163 -18.59 -9.00 -2.33
N TYR A 164 -17.30 -8.84 -2.57
CA TYR A 164 -16.39 -8.01 -1.78
C TYR A 164 -16.03 -6.68 -2.49
N GLY A 165 -16.53 -6.48 -3.71
CA GLY A 165 -16.27 -5.30 -4.53
C GLY A 165 -17.33 -4.21 -4.40
N ILE A 166 -18.17 -4.21 -3.38
CA ILE A 166 -19.10 -3.13 -3.06
C ILE A 166 -18.60 -2.41 -1.80
N PHE A 167 -18.28 -1.13 -1.94
CA PHE A 167 -17.61 -0.33 -0.90
C PHE A 167 -18.51 0.79 -0.38
N PHE A 168 -18.39 1.03 0.91
CA PHE A 168 -19.04 2.11 1.64
C PHE A 168 -18.02 2.76 2.58
N ASP A 169 -18.22 4.02 2.91
CA ASP A 169 -17.46 4.61 4.02
C ASP A 169 -17.96 4.08 5.36
N THR A 170 -17.15 4.28 6.39
CA THR A 170 -17.53 3.91 7.76
C THR A 170 -18.84 4.61 8.12
N ASP A 171 -19.77 3.84 8.68
CA ASP A 171 -21.11 4.29 9.12
C ASP A 171 -22.00 4.91 8.01
N LYS A 172 -21.63 4.78 6.73
CA LYS A 172 -22.40 5.28 5.61
C LYS A 172 -22.98 4.15 4.76
N ALA A 173 -24.04 4.48 4.03
CA ALA A 173 -24.69 3.61 3.06
C ALA A 173 -24.52 4.11 1.61
N ASP A 174 -23.82 5.22 1.40
CA ASP A 174 -23.51 5.73 0.07
C ASP A 174 -22.46 4.84 -0.59
N ILE A 175 -22.77 4.39 -1.80
CA ILE A 175 -21.87 3.52 -2.56
C ILE A 175 -20.69 4.32 -3.10
N LYS A 176 -19.48 3.85 -2.86
CA LYS A 176 -18.27 4.49 -3.38
C LYS A 176 -18.07 4.20 -4.86
N PRO A 177 -17.45 5.13 -5.62
CA PRO A 177 -17.20 4.96 -7.06
C PRO A 177 -16.44 3.68 -7.41
N GLU A 178 -15.59 3.21 -6.53
CA GLU A 178 -14.81 1.97 -6.70
C GLU A 178 -15.70 0.71 -6.81
N SER A 179 -16.97 0.80 -6.44
CA SER A 179 -17.94 -0.31 -6.56
C SER A 179 -18.48 -0.48 -7.99
N GLU A 180 -18.26 0.49 -8.87
CA GLU A 180 -18.81 0.52 -10.23
C GLU A 180 -18.55 -0.76 -11.04
N PRO A 181 -17.32 -1.33 -11.04
CA PRO A 181 -17.07 -2.57 -11.78
C PRO A 181 -17.92 -3.74 -11.29
N THR A 182 -18.13 -3.90 -9.98
CA THR A 182 -18.97 -4.97 -9.41
C THR A 182 -20.44 -4.75 -9.71
N LEU A 183 -20.94 -3.51 -9.61
CA LEU A 183 -22.32 -3.18 -9.97
C LEU A 183 -22.60 -3.49 -11.45
N LYS A 184 -21.67 -3.19 -12.34
CA LYS A 184 -21.75 -3.50 -13.76
C LYS A 184 -21.87 -5.01 -14.02
N GLU A 185 -21.05 -5.83 -13.35
CA GLU A 185 -21.15 -7.28 -13.49
C GLU A 185 -22.48 -7.84 -12.96
N ILE A 186 -23.00 -7.31 -11.82
CA ILE A 186 -24.33 -7.66 -11.34
C ILE A 186 -25.40 -7.29 -12.38
N SER A 187 -25.29 -6.11 -12.99
CA SER A 187 -26.25 -5.69 -14.02
C SER A 187 -26.18 -6.59 -15.27
N THR A 188 -24.97 -6.95 -15.68
CA THR A 188 -24.73 -7.88 -16.80
C THR A 188 -25.37 -9.25 -16.52
N LEU A 189 -25.16 -9.80 -15.32
CA LEU A 189 -25.83 -11.03 -14.88
C LEU A 189 -27.34 -10.95 -15.04
N LEU A 190 -27.95 -9.90 -14.45
CA LEU A 190 -29.41 -9.74 -14.43
C LEU A 190 -29.98 -9.41 -15.82
N THR A 191 -29.20 -8.83 -16.71
CA THR A 191 -29.57 -8.60 -18.10
C THR A 191 -29.55 -9.91 -18.90
N ASN A 192 -28.51 -10.73 -18.70
CA ASN A 192 -28.37 -12.02 -19.38
C ASN A 192 -29.37 -13.07 -18.88
N GLU A 193 -29.84 -12.93 -17.63
CA GLU A 193 -30.79 -13.84 -16.97
C GLU A 193 -32.11 -13.12 -16.65
N PRO A 194 -32.96 -12.80 -17.66
CA PRO A 194 -34.15 -11.94 -17.48
C PRO A 194 -35.20 -12.53 -16.52
N GLY A 195 -35.23 -13.86 -16.36
CA GLY A 195 -36.11 -14.54 -15.40
C GLY A 195 -35.60 -14.58 -13.96
N MET A 196 -34.33 -14.24 -13.72
CA MET A 196 -33.71 -14.34 -12.39
C MET A 196 -34.14 -13.15 -11.51
N ALA A 197 -34.59 -13.45 -10.29
CA ALA A 197 -34.78 -12.49 -9.23
C ALA A 197 -33.76 -12.77 -8.10
N VAL A 198 -33.26 -11.72 -7.46
CA VAL A 198 -32.24 -11.84 -6.41
C VAL A 198 -32.58 -11.00 -5.18
N ILE A 199 -32.12 -11.48 -4.04
CA ILE A 199 -32.10 -10.73 -2.80
C ILE A 199 -30.69 -10.20 -2.62
N VAL A 200 -30.55 -8.88 -2.48
CA VAL A 200 -29.31 -8.19 -2.11
C VAL A 200 -29.23 -8.14 -0.60
N VAL A 201 -28.30 -8.84 0.01
CA VAL A 201 -28.15 -8.92 1.47
C VAL A 201 -26.89 -8.20 1.92
N GLY A 202 -27.05 -7.16 2.74
CA GLY A 202 -25.93 -6.47 3.36
C GLY A 202 -25.48 -7.18 4.63
N HIS A 203 -24.16 -7.24 4.87
CA HIS A 203 -23.55 -7.76 6.10
C HIS A 203 -22.57 -6.74 6.68
N THR A 204 -22.41 -6.79 8.01
CA THR A 204 -21.39 -6.03 8.75
C THR A 204 -20.44 -6.98 9.50
N ASP A 205 -19.38 -6.43 10.05
CA ASP A 205 -18.65 -7.05 11.13
C ASP A 205 -19.40 -6.87 12.48
N ASN A 206 -18.75 -7.24 13.59
CA ASN A 206 -19.33 -7.15 14.93
C ASN A 206 -19.05 -5.81 15.65
N GLN A 207 -18.57 -4.79 14.95
CA GLN A 207 -18.34 -3.49 15.59
C GLN A 207 -19.67 -2.72 15.68
N GLY A 208 -19.97 -2.18 16.87
CA GLY A 208 -21.22 -1.47 17.15
C GLY A 208 -22.38 -2.34 17.64
N ALA A 209 -23.51 -1.70 17.92
CA ALA A 209 -24.70 -2.36 18.45
C ALA A 209 -25.38 -3.26 17.39
N PHE A 210 -26.04 -4.31 17.82
CA PHE A 210 -26.73 -5.27 16.97
C PHE A 210 -27.76 -4.57 16.04
N ASP A 211 -28.70 -3.82 16.64
CA ASP A 211 -29.78 -3.15 15.89
C ASP A 211 -29.23 -2.12 14.91
N TYR A 212 -28.18 -1.41 15.29
CA TYR A 212 -27.49 -0.48 14.39
C TYR A 212 -26.92 -1.19 13.15
N ASN A 213 -26.29 -2.34 13.35
CA ASN A 213 -25.71 -3.14 12.26
C ASN A 213 -26.78 -3.72 11.33
N ILE A 214 -27.93 -4.12 11.88
CA ILE A 214 -29.08 -4.55 11.08
C ILE A 214 -29.57 -3.39 10.21
N ASP A 215 -29.80 -2.20 10.78
CA ASP A 215 -30.23 -1.04 10.04
C ASP A 215 -29.19 -0.60 8.97
N LEU A 216 -27.92 -0.48 9.34
CA LEU A 216 -26.84 -0.09 8.43
C LEU A 216 -26.74 -1.04 7.24
N SER A 217 -26.77 -2.34 7.49
CA SER A 217 -26.69 -3.36 6.43
C SER A 217 -27.91 -3.33 5.52
N SER A 218 -29.09 -3.06 6.06
CA SER A 218 -30.32 -2.89 5.29
C SER A 218 -30.25 -1.65 4.39
N ARG A 219 -29.81 -0.50 4.91
CA ARG A 219 -29.61 0.73 4.12
C ARG A 219 -28.58 0.52 2.99
N ARG A 220 -27.48 -0.18 3.26
CA ARG A 220 -26.47 -0.52 2.25
C ARG A 220 -27.06 -1.40 1.13
N ALA A 221 -27.83 -2.42 1.47
CA ALA A 221 -28.51 -3.24 0.49
C ALA A 221 -29.52 -2.45 -0.36
N GLN A 222 -30.25 -1.52 0.27
CA GLN A 222 -31.15 -0.59 -0.44
C GLN A 222 -30.39 0.31 -1.43
N SER A 223 -29.23 0.82 -1.05
CA SER A 223 -28.39 1.63 -1.95
C SER A 223 -27.93 0.83 -3.16
N VAL A 224 -27.52 -0.44 -2.99
CA VAL A 224 -27.16 -1.33 -4.11
C VAL A 224 -28.35 -1.55 -5.03
N LYS A 225 -29.53 -1.89 -4.49
CA LYS A 225 -30.77 -2.01 -5.26
C LYS A 225 -31.07 -0.72 -6.03
N ALA A 226 -31.03 0.41 -5.36
CA ALA A 226 -31.32 1.71 -5.99
C ALA A 226 -30.34 2.01 -7.14
N ALA A 227 -29.04 1.71 -6.97
CA ALA A 227 -28.04 1.88 -8.02
C ALA A 227 -28.32 0.98 -9.23
N LEU A 228 -28.65 -0.29 -9.01
CA LEU A 228 -28.98 -1.25 -10.08
C LEU A 228 -30.22 -0.79 -10.87
N VAL A 229 -31.24 -0.28 -10.20
CA VAL A 229 -32.44 0.23 -10.85
C VAL A 229 -32.13 1.55 -11.60
N SER A 230 -31.54 2.54 -10.92
CA SER A 230 -31.44 3.91 -11.47
C SER A 230 -30.37 4.06 -12.53
N LYS A 231 -29.20 3.39 -12.35
CA LYS A 231 -28.06 3.51 -13.27
C LYS A 231 -28.06 2.46 -14.38
N TYR A 232 -28.55 1.26 -14.08
CA TYR A 232 -28.45 0.13 -15.01
C TYR A 232 -29.79 -0.34 -15.55
N GLY A 233 -30.91 0.27 -15.13
CA GLY A 233 -32.25 -0.03 -15.66
C GLY A 233 -32.76 -1.42 -15.28
N ILE A 234 -32.25 -2.06 -14.24
CA ILE A 234 -32.75 -3.35 -13.78
C ILE A 234 -34.13 -3.16 -13.15
N ASP A 235 -35.10 -4.01 -13.53
CA ASP A 235 -36.45 -3.96 -12.95
C ASP A 235 -36.39 -4.15 -11.41
N GLY A 236 -36.86 -3.17 -10.67
CA GLY A 236 -36.86 -3.17 -9.20
C GLY A 236 -37.72 -4.28 -8.59
N GLY A 237 -38.67 -4.85 -9.36
CA GLY A 237 -39.46 -6.00 -8.95
C GLY A 237 -38.66 -7.29 -8.84
N ARG A 238 -37.53 -7.37 -9.53
CA ARG A 238 -36.60 -8.52 -9.48
C ARG A 238 -35.59 -8.42 -8.35
N LEU A 239 -35.58 -7.30 -7.61
CA LEU A 239 -34.58 -7.01 -6.58
C LEU A 239 -35.28 -6.83 -5.22
N THR A 240 -34.90 -7.64 -4.25
CA THR A 240 -35.25 -7.44 -2.85
C THR A 240 -33.99 -7.04 -2.08
N ALA A 241 -34.08 -6.06 -1.19
CA ALA A 241 -32.95 -5.67 -0.34
C ALA A 241 -33.24 -6.08 1.10
N ALA A 242 -32.22 -6.65 1.77
CA ALA A 242 -32.30 -7.09 3.15
C ALA A 242 -30.99 -6.80 3.91
N GLY A 243 -31.08 -6.61 5.21
CA GLY A 243 -29.94 -6.47 6.10
C GLY A 243 -29.79 -7.69 7.00
N ALA A 244 -28.61 -8.29 7.05
CA ALA A 244 -28.29 -9.39 7.96
C ALA A 244 -27.38 -8.91 9.13
N GLY A 245 -26.89 -7.67 9.09
CA GLY A 245 -25.97 -7.19 10.11
C GLY A 245 -24.80 -8.15 10.33
N MET A 246 -24.51 -8.43 11.59
CA MET A 246 -23.42 -9.33 12.02
C MET A 246 -23.84 -10.80 12.20
N MET A 247 -25.08 -11.17 11.85
CA MET A 247 -25.65 -12.50 12.17
C MET A 247 -25.00 -13.68 11.45
N ALA A 248 -24.36 -13.46 10.28
CA ALA A 248 -23.80 -14.53 9.46
C ALA A 248 -22.31 -14.26 9.14
N PRO A 249 -21.41 -14.35 10.12
CA PRO A 249 -19.99 -14.14 9.87
C PRO A 249 -19.42 -15.30 9.03
N VAL A 250 -18.55 -14.97 8.10
CA VAL A 250 -17.81 -15.95 7.26
C VAL A 250 -16.36 -16.10 7.73
N ALA A 251 -15.93 -15.27 8.69
CA ALA A 251 -14.63 -15.32 9.34
C ALA A 251 -14.73 -14.80 10.77
N SER A 252 -13.71 -15.09 11.61
CA SER A 252 -13.65 -14.54 12.98
C SER A 252 -13.59 -13.01 12.93
N ASN A 253 -14.28 -12.35 13.84
CA ASN A 253 -14.25 -10.90 14.04
C ASN A 253 -13.08 -10.41 14.93
N ASP A 254 -12.22 -11.30 15.42
CA ASP A 254 -11.14 -10.96 16.34
C ASP A 254 -10.08 -10.07 15.69
N GLY A 255 -9.80 -10.29 14.40
CA GLY A 255 -8.83 -9.53 13.61
C GLY A 255 -9.47 -8.77 12.44
N GLU A 256 -8.80 -7.69 12.00
CA GLU A 256 -9.29 -6.87 10.89
C GLU A 256 -9.45 -7.66 9.58
N THR A 257 -8.57 -8.61 9.32
CA THR A 257 -8.66 -9.49 8.13
C THR A 257 -9.97 -10.27 8.08
N GLY A 258 -10.44 -10.74 9.22
CA GLY A 258 -11.73 -11.45 9.32
C GLY A 258 -12.92 -10.49 9.27
N ARG A 259 -12.86 -9.37 9.98
CA ARG A 259 -13.88 -8.32 9.90
C ARG A 259 -14.09 -7.82 8.47
N ALA A 260 -13.01 -7.62 7.71
CA ALA A 260 -13.09 -7.21 6.31
C ALA A 260 -13.85 -8.22 5.43
N LYS A 261 -13.74 -9.52 5.72
CA LYS A 261 -14.54 -10.57 5.03
C LYS A 261 -16.01 -10.55 5.45
N ASN A 262 -16.30 -10.13 6.67
CA ASN A 262 -17.68 -10.04 7.16
C ASN A 262 -18.41 -8.83 6.58
N ARG A 263 -17.72 -7.71 6.32
CA ARG A 263 -18.27 -6.53 5.63
C ARG A 263 -18.41 -6.81 4.13
N ARG A 264 -19.52 -7.42 3.72
CA ARG A 264 -19.78 -7.86 2.34
C ARG A 264 -21.23 -7.66 1.92
N VAL A 265 -21.48 -7.75 0.64
CA VAL A 265 -22.81 -7.89 0.06
C VAL A 265 -22.97 -9.32 -0.49
N VAL A 266 -24.08 -9.95 -0.25
CA VAL A 266 -24.40 -11.27 -0.78
C VAL A 266 -25.58 -11.15 -1.74
N LEU A 267 -25.46 -11.73 -2.93
CA LEU A 267 -26.62 -12.00 -3.78
C LEU A 267 -27.15 -13.38 -3.46
N VAL A 268 -28.43 -13.48 -3.24
CA VAL A 268 -29.16 -14.75 -3.03
C VAL A 268 -30.18 -14.90 -4.14
N LYS A 269 -30.22 -16.05 -4.80
CA LYS A 269 -31.21 -16.37 -5.81
C LYS A 269 -32.59 -16.51 -5.14
N ALA A 270 -33.58 -15.76 -5.65
CA ALA A 270 -34.91 -15.72 -5.04
C ALA A 270 -35.90 -16.72 -5.66
N ASN A 271 -35.62 -17.20 -6.89
CA ASN A 271 -36.45 -18.14 -7.66
C ASN A 271 -35.62 -19.06 -8.52
#